data_729da731f85ecf88986bf8a6f45f0f71
#
_entry.id   729da731f85ecf88986bf8a6f45f0f71
#
_cell.length_a   1.000
_cell.length_b   1.000
_cell.length_c   1.000
_cell.angle_alpha   90.00
_cell.angle_beta   90.00
_cell.angle_gamma   90.00
#
_symmetry.space_group_name_H-M   'P 1'
#
loop_
_entity.id
_entity.type
_entity.pdbx_description
1 polymer ?
#
loop_
_entity_poly.entity_id
_entity_poly.type
_entity_poly.pdbx_seq_one_letter_code
_entity_poly.pdbx_strand_id
1 'polypeptide(L)'
;MLSCFTFSSCIREDIQGNSPEANFESLWKIIDEQYCFLDYKHETYGLDWDEVHTRYAKRISSSMSWESLFEVLSEMVNELRDGHVNLSSSLGTSQYREWFDAYPRNFSDSIQSNYLKKDYIIPIFQVGIPAG
;
A
#
# COMPACT_ATOMS: atom_id res chain seq x y z
N MET A 1 -29.15 9.71 -37.61
CA MET A 1 -28.86 8.52 -36.78
C MET A 1 -27.55 8.77 -36.05
N LEU A 2 -27.61 9.06 -34.75
CA LEU A 2 -26.45 9.36 -33.92
C LEU A 2 -26.03 8.07 -33.22
N SER A 3 -24.90 7.50 -33.62
CA SER A 3 -24.37 6.27 -33.01
C SER A 3 -23.67 6.62 -31.70
N CYS A 4 -24.24 6.18 -30.59
CA CYS A 4 -23.69 6.34 -29.24
C CYS A 4 -22.65 5.21 -29.01
N PHE A 5 -21.36 5.53 -29.08
CA PHE A 5 -20.31 4.61 -28.66
C PHE A 5 -20.21 4.65 -27.13
N THR A 6 -20.74 3.65 -26.47
CA THR A 6 -20.48 3.40 -25.06
C THR A 6 -19.12 2.75 -24.91
N PHE A 7 -18.13 3.52 -24.44
CA PHE A 7 -16.87 2.95 -23.97
C PHE A 7 -17.12 2.27 -22.62
N SER A 8 -17.27 0.95 -22.65
CA SER A 8 -17.23 0.13 -21.46
C SER A 8 -15.77 -0.03 -21.08
N SER A 9 -15.31 0.79 -20.11
CA SER A 9 -14.02 0.59 -19.46
C SER A 9 -14.16 -0.61 -18.51
N CYS A 10 -14.01 -1.82 -19.06
CA CYS A 10 -13.78 -2.99 -18.23
C CYS A 10 -12.32 -2.90 -17.76
N ILE A 11 -12.10 -2.50 -16.52
CA ILE A 11 -10.89 -2.86 -15.81
C ILE A 11 -10.92 -4.37 -15.69
N ARG A 12 -10.15 -5.06 -16.53
CA ARG A 12 -9.86 -6.48 -16.32
C ARG A 12 -8.91 -6.52 -15.13
N GLU A 13 -9.43 -6.88 -13.98
CA GLU A 13 -8.58 -7.46 -12.95
C GLU A 13 -8.07 -8.78 -13.55
N ASP A 14 -6.84 -8.77 -14.03
CA ASP A 14 -6.14 -10.01 -14.30
C ASP A 14 -6.00 -10.71 -12.96
N ILE A 15 -6.82 -11.75 -12.74
CA ILE A 15 -6.70 -12.65 -11.59
C ILE A 15 -5.39 -13.39 -11.82
N GLN A 16 -4.31 -12.77 -11.40
CA GLN A 16 -3.00 -13.41 -11.41
C GLN A 16 -3.04 -14.55 -10.39
N GLY A 17 -2.39 -15.66 -10.74
CA GLY A 17 -2.42 -16.87 -9.95
C GLY A 17 -2.03 -16.62 -8.49
N ASN A 18 -2.53 -17.42 -7.57
CA ASN A 18 -2.25 -17.31 -6.14
C ASN A 18 -0.88 -17.97 -5.80
N SER A 19 0.19 -17.48 -6.43
CA SER A 19 1.57 -17.85 -6.13
C SER A 19 2.35 -16.65 -5.58
N PRO A 20 3.44 -16.88 -4.84
CA PRO A 20 4.31 -15.80 -4.36
C PRO A 20 4.78 -14.87 -5.47
N GLU A 21 5.20 -15.42 -6.62
CA GLU A 21 5.66 -14.66 -7.78
C GLU A 21 4.53 -13.79 -8.35
N ALA A 22 3.34 -14.37 -8.54
CA ALA A 22 2.20 -13.66 -9.09
C ALA A 22 1.76 -12.51 -8.17
N ASN A 23 1.78 -12.69 -6.86
CA ASN A 23 1.47 -11.64 -5.90
C ASN A 23 2.52 -10.52 -5.91
N PHE A 24 3.81 -10.86 -6.01
CA PHE A 24 4.88 -9.90 -6.14
C PHE A 24 4.73 -9.04 -7.40
N GLU A 25 4.57 -9.68 -8.57
CA GLU A 25 4.41 -8.98 -9.85
C GLU A 25 3.16 -8.09 -9.85
N SER A 26 2.06 -8.58 -9.30
CA SER A 26 0.83 -7.79 -9.20
C SER A 26 1.00 -6.55 -8.33
N LEU A 27 1.61 -6.68 -7.15
CA LEU A 27 1.83 -5.56 -6.25
C LEU A 27 2.79 -4.54 -6.86
N TRP A 28 3.90 -5.00 -7.44
CA TRP A 28 4.86 -4.12 -8.11
C TRP A 28 4.20 -3.33 -9.23
N LYS A 29 3.44 -4.01 -10.10
CA LYS A 29 2.74 -3.41 -11.23
C LYS A 29 1.66 -2.41 -10.79
N ILE A 30 0.90 -2.71 -9.74
CA ILE A 30 -0.10 -1.77 -9.20
C ILE A 30 0.57 -0.47 -8.76
N ILE A 31 1.72 -0.56 -8.11
CA ILE A 31 2.46 0.63 -7.68
C ILE A 31 3.01 1.37 -8.90
N ASP A 32 3.61 0.67 -9.84
CA ASP A 32 4.16 1.24 -11.07
C ASP A 32 3.11 2.02 -11.87
N GLU A 33 1.92 1.44 -12.04
CA GLU A 33 0.85 2.04 -12.85
C GLU A 33 0.00 3.09 -12.12
N GLN A 34 -0.10 3.02 -10.79
CA GLN A 34 -1.08 3.81 -10.04
C GLN A 34 -0.49 4.77 -9.00
N TYR A 35 0.76 4.57 -8.59
CA TYR A 35 1.37 5.45 -7.61
C TYR A 35 1.93 6.71 -8.28
N CYS A 36 1.25 7.83 -8.10
CA CYS A 36 1.50 9.09 -8.81
C CYS A 36 2.78 9.84 -8.38
N PHE A 37 3.51 9.36 -7.37
CA PHE A 37 4.69 10.05 -6.85
C PHE A 37 6.02 9.36 -7.19
N LEU A 38 6.07 8.38 -8.12
CA LEU A 38 7.33 7.70 -8.48
C LEU A 38 8.38 8.68 -8.97
N ASP A 39 8.02 9.60 -9.88
CA ASP A 39 8.93 10.63 -10.39
C ASP A 39 9.48 11.51 -9.27
N TYR A 40 8.61 11.97 -8.37
CA TYR A 40 9.01 12.75 -7.20
C TYR A 40 9.97 11.98 -6.29
N LYS A 41 9.72 10.68 -6.06
CA LYS A 41 10.60 9.83 -5.25
C LYS A 41 11.94 9.59 -5.93
N HIS A 42 11.94 9.44 -7.26
CA HIS A 42 13.17 9.36 -8.05
C HIS A 42 14.01 10.64 -7.90
N GLU A 43 13.42 11.81 -8.09
CA GLU A 43 14.11 13.09 -7.98
C GLU A 43 14.62 13.38 -6.55
N THR A 44 13.85 13.00 -5.54
CA THR A 44 14.15 13.35 -4.13
C THR A 44 15.08 12.38 -3.44
N TYR A 45 14.95 11.09 -3.73
CA TYR A 45 15.65 10.00 -3.02
C TYR A 45 16.46 9.10 -3.96
N GLY A 46 16.39 9.31 -5.28
CA GLY A 46 17.02 8.44 -6.27
C GLY A 46 16.32 7.06 -6.35
N LEU A 47 15.03 6.98 -6.03
CA LEU A 47 14.29 5.73 -6.13
C LEU A 47 14.10 5.35 -7.59
N ASP A 48 14.62 4.20 -8.00
CA ASP A 48 14.35 3.57 -9.29
C ASP A 48 13.47 2.35 -9.05
N TRP A 49 12.22 2.41 -9.52
CA TRP A 49 11.23 1.37 -9.25
C TRP A 49 11.50 0.08 -10.01
N ASP A 50 12.15 0.15 -11.18
CA ASP A 50 12.61 -1.03 -11.95
C ASP A 50 13.80 -1.72 -11.25
N GLU A 51 14.72 -0.94 -10.67
CA GLU A 51 15.79 -1.49 -9.84
C GLU A 51 15.25 -2.15 -8.57
N VAL A 52 14.21 -1.58 -7.96
CA VAL A 52 13.50 -2.19 -6.83
C VAL A 52 12.93 -3.54 -7.27
N HIS A 53 12.21 -3.62 -8.40
CA HIS A 53 11.72 -4.89 -8.94
C HIS A 53 12.85 -5.91 -9.07
N THR A 54 13.91 -5.55 -9.77
CA THR A 54 15.05 -6.46 -10.04
C THR A 54 15.67 -6.98 -8.75
N ARG A 55 15.75 -6.17 -7.71
CA ARG A 55 16.33 -6.51 -6.42
C ARG A 55 15.45 -7.45 -5.62
N TYR A 56 14.14 -7.16 -5.55
CA TYR A 56 13.20 -7.95 -4.78
C TYR A 56 12.75 -9.23 -5.48
N ALA A 57 12.65 -9.26 -6.81
CA ALA A 57 12.34 -10.47 -7.57
C ALA A 57 13.29 -11.64 -7.27
N LYS A 58 14.57 -11.35 -6.99
CA LYS A 58 15.58 -12.37 -6.62
C LYS A 58 15.31 -13.01 -5.26
N ARG A 59 14.47 -12.41 -4.44
CA ARG A 59 14.12 -12.89 -3.10
C ARG A 59 12.84 -13.72 -3.10
N ILE A 60 12.08 -13.71 -4.21
CA ILE A 60 10.83 -14.44 -4.35
C ILE A 60 11.10 -15.84 -4.86
N SER A 61 10.38 -16.80 -4.30
CA SER A 61 10.46 -18.21 -4.66
C SER A 61 9.10 -18.87 -4.52
N SER A 62 8.76 -19.78 -5.43
CA SER A 62 7.49 -20.52 -5.44
C SER A 62 7.24 -21.36 -4.18
N SER A 63 8.30 -21.66 -3.44
CA SER A 63 8.25 -22.46 -2.22
C SER A 63 8.25 -21.64 -0.93
N MET A 64 8.29 -20.30 -1.03
CA MET A 64 8.32 -19.45 0.16
C MET A 64 6.96 -19.44 0.88
N SER A 65 7.00 -19.26 2.21
CA SER A 65 5.79 -19.14 3.01
C SER A 65 5.10 -17.79 2.79
N TRP A 66 3.82 -17.69 3.11
CA TRP A 66 3.07 -16.44 3.01
C TRP A 66 3.59 -15.36 3.97
N GLU A 67 4.10 -15.76 5.12
CA GLU A 67 4.75 -14.87 6.10
C GLU A 67 6.01 -14.25 5.49
N SER A 68 6.89 -15.09 4.91
CA SER A 68 8.10 -14.62 4.24
C SER A 68 7.81 -13.73 3.04
N LEU A 69 6.77 -14.06 2.26
CA LEU A 69 6.31 -13.21 1.18
C LEU A 69 5.86 -11.85 1.71
N PHE A 70 5.03 -11.82 2.75
CA PHE A 70 4.54 -10.58 3.35
C PHE A 70 5.69 -9.70 3.83
N GLU A 71 6.73 -10.27 4.46
CA GLU A 71 7.93 -9.53 4.87
C GLU A 71 8.63 -8.90 3.67
N VAL A 72 8.89 -9.67 2.61
CA VAL A 72 9.57 -9.18 1.40
C VAL A 72 8.76 -8.09 0.71
N LEU A 73 7.44 -8.26 0.57
CA LEU A 73 6.55 -7.26 -0.02
C LEU A 73 6.46 -6.00 0.84
N SER A 74 6.46 -6.14 2.16
CA SER A 74 6.47 -5.03 3.11
C SER A 74 7.73 -4.18 2.97
N GLU A 75 8.89 -4.82 2.88
CA GLU A 75 10.15 -4.12 2.66
C GLU A 75 10.16 -3.39 1.31
N MET A 76 9.68 -4.03 0.24
CA MET A 76 9.57 -3.43 -1.08
C MET A 76 8.70 -2.16 -1.06
N VAL A 77 7.52 -2.24 -0.46
CA VAL A 77 6.60 -1.09 -0.36
C VAL A 77 7.21 0.04 0.49
N ASN A 78 7.98 -0.29 1.52
CA ASN A 78 8.63 0.69 2.38
C ASN A 78 9.75 1.48 1.67
N GLU A 79 10.28 1.01 0.53
CA GLU A 79 11.21 1.79 -0.31
C GLU A 79 10.59 3.10 -0.82
N LEU A 80 9.24 3.15 -0.95
CA LEU A 80 8.52 4.37 -1.32
C LEU A 80 8.64 5.48 -0.26
N ARG A 81 8.98 5.15 0.97
CA ARG A 81 9.08 6.10 2.10
C ARG A 81 7.83 6.96 2.21
N ASP A 82 6.66 6.31 2.16
CA ASP A 82 5.37 6.99 2.19
C ASP A 82 4.45 6.36 3.26
N GLY A 83 4.10 7.16 4.27
CA GLY A 83 3.23 6.71 5.35
C GLY A 83 1.76 6.48 4.95
N HIS A 84 1.38 6.85 3.73
CA HIS A 84 0.03 6.62 3.20
C HIS A 84 -0.09 5.33 2.40
N VAL A 85 1.05 4.73 2.01
CA VAL A 85 1.08 3.43 1.32
C VAL A 85 1.28 2.33 2.35
N ASN A 86 0.25 1.52 2.56
CA ASN A 86 0.23 0.46 3.56
C ASN A 86 -0.10 -0.87 2.90
N LEU A 87 0.65 -1.92 3.26
CA LEU A 87 0.34 -3.29 2.88
C LEU A 87 -0.34 -3.98 4.06
N SER A 88 -1.58 -4.45 3.87
CA SER A 88 -2.36 -5.13 4.92
C SER A 88 -2.80 -6.52 4.49
N SER A 89 -2.71 -7.47 5.40
CA SER A 89 -3.17 -8.84 5.22
C SER A 89 -3.63 -9.43 6.56
N SER A 90 -4.06 -10.69 6.55
CA SER A 90 -4.32 -11.44 7.79
C SER A 90 -3.08 -11.64 8.67
N LEU A 91 -1.87 -11.45 8.11
CA LEU A 91 -0.60 -11.58 8.83
C LEU A 91 -0.20 -10.28 9.55
N GLY A 92 -0.76 -9.14 9.14
CA GLY A 92 -0.46 -7.85 9.75
C GLY A 92 -0.60 -6.68 8.79
N THR A 93 -0.09 -5.53 9.23
CA THR A 93 -0.02 -4.31 8.44
C THR A 93 1.40 -3.75 8.46
N SER A 94 1.97 -3.53 7.29
CA SER A 94 3.24 -2.83 7.10
C SER A 94 2.98 -1.35 6.87
N GLN A 95 3.75 -0.50 7.53
CA GLN A 95 3.67 0.96 7.44
C GLN A 95 5.06 1.58 7.49
N TYR A 96 5.33 2.53 6.61
CA TYR A 96 6.52 3.35 6.73
C TYR A 96 6.31 4.45 7.79
N ARG A 97 7.12 4.46 8.86
CA ARG A 97 6.93 5.35 10.00
C ARG A 97 8.12 6.27 10.31
N GLU A 98 9.24 6.16 9.59
CA GLU A 98 10.45 6.94 9.90
C GLU A 98 10.21 8.45 9.92
N TRP A 99 9.35 8.95 9.02
CA TRP A 99 8.97 10.36 9.03
C TRP A 99 8.26 10.78 10.32
N PHE A 100 7.44 9.90 10.88
CA PHE A 100 6.69 10.16 12.10
C PHE A 100 7.62 10.21 13.33
N ASP A 101 8.66 9.40 13.34
CA ASP A 101 9.62 9.33 14.43
C ASP A 101 10.65 10.48 14.34
N ALA A 102 10.89 11.01 13.12
CA ALA A 102 11.83 12.11 12.88
C ALA A 102 11.26 13.50 13.22
N TYR A 103 9.93 13.66 13.23
CA TYR A 103 9.32 14.96 13.54
C TYR A 103 9.00 15.09 15.03
N PRO A 104 9.31 16.25 15.67
CA PRO A 104 8.89 16.50 17.04
C PRO A 104 7.36 16.43 17.11
N ARG A 105 6.86 15.60 18.01
CA ARG A 105 5.41 15.48 18.24
C ARG A 105 4.89 16.75 18.87
N ASN A 106 4.31 17.65 18.08
CA ASN A 106 3.53 18.80 18.60
C ASN A 106 2.15 18.35 19.11
N PHE A 107 1.95 17.05 19.24
CA PHE A 107 0.72 16.45 19.69
C PHE A 107 0.86 15.96 21.14
N SER A 108 -0.05 16.42 22.01
CA SER A 108 -0.12 16.00 23.40
C SER A 108 -1.48 15.35 23.67
N ASP A 109 -1.48 14.07 24.02
CA ASP A 109 -2.69 13.32 24.38
C ASP A 109 -3.44 13.98 25.55
N SER A 110 -2.71 14.59 26.47
CA SER A 110 -3.31 15.30 27.62
C SER A 110 -4.04 16.58 27.18
N ILE A 111 -3.49 17.30 26.22
CA ILE A 111 -4.17 18.48 25.65
C ILE A 111 -5.39 18.05 24.86
N GLN A 112 -5.26 17.03 24.01
CA GLN A 112 -6.38 16.49 23.24
C GLN A 112 -7.54 16.04 24.14
N SER A 113 -7.27 15.28 25.19
CA SER A 113 -8.30 14.77 26.09
C SER A 113 -8.99 15.88 26.91
N ASN A 114 -8.33 17.02 27.13
CA ASN A 114 -8.91 18.19 27.80
C ASN A 114 -9.82 19.02 26.90
N TYR A 115 -9.53 19.06 25.57
CA TYR A 115 -10.28 19.86 24.61
C TYR A 115 -11.31 19.09 23.80
N LEU A 116 -11.05 17.82 23.50
CA LEU A 116 -11.99 16.92 22.83
C LEU A 116 -12.71 16.10 23.91
N LYS A 117 -13.87 16.59 24.35
CA LYS A 117 -14.74 15.75 25.20
C LYS A 117 -15.01 14.42 24.51
N LYS A 118 -15.03 13.36 25.27
CA LYS A 118 -15.27 11.96 24.84
C LYS A 118 -16.53 11.75 23.98
N ASP A 119 -17.41 12.75 23.90
CA ASP A 119 -18.68 12.71 23.19
C ASP A 119 -18.57 13.01 21.68
N TYR A 120 -17.38 13.38 21.18
CA TYR A 120 -17.10 13.57 19.75
C TYR A 120 -16.32 12.39 19.15
N ILE A 121 -16.66 11.17 19.53
CA ILE A 121 -16.26 10.01 18.74
C ILE A 121 -17.13 10.02 17.48
N ILE A 122 -16.60 10.56 16.39
CA ILE A 122 -17.17 10.35 15.05
C ILE A 122 -17.20 8.82 14.90
N PRO A 123 -18.37 8.19 14.74
CA PRO A 123 -18.39 6.76 14.48
C PRO A 123 -17.62 6.51 13.19
N ILE A 124 -16.47 5.85 13.31
CA ILE A 124 -15.77 5.32 12.14
C ILE A 124 -16.77 4.36 11.50
N PHE A 125 -17.23 4.70 10.30
CA PHE A 125 -18.12 3.83 9.52
C PHE A 125 -17.38 2.50 9.33
N GLN A 126 -17.72 1.51 10.13
CA GLN A 126 -17.43 0.12 9.80
C GLN A 126 -18.30 -0.22 8.60
N VAL A 127 -17.70 -0.28 7.43
CA VAL A 127 -18.33 -0.91 6.26
C VAL A 127 -18.41 -2.40 6.60
N GLY A 128 -19.56 -2.81 7.14
CA GLY A 128 -19.86 -4.21 7.38
C GLY A 128 -20.01 -4.90 6.02
N ILE A 129 -19.12 -5.82 5.70
CA ILE A 129 -19.35 -6.79 4.63
C ILE A 129 -20.44 -7.73 5.14
N PRO A 130 -21.60 -7.84 4.49
CA PRO A 130 -22.60 -8.82 4.89
C PRO A 130 -22.02 -10.22 4.71
N ALA A 131 -22.06 -11.01 5.78
CA ALA A 131 -21.77 -12.44 5.72
C ALA A 131 -22.82 -13.09 4.80
N GLY A 132 -22.40 -13.60 3.63
CA GLY A 132 -23.16 -14.47 2.75
C GLY A 132 -22.99 -15.93 3.14
#